data_6d7ff88b9897fdf904ed171b4bbe9021
#
_entry.id   6d7ff88b9897fdf904ed171b4bbe9021
#
_cell.length_a   1.000
_cell.length_b   1.000
_cell.length_c   1.000
_cell.angle_alpha   90.00
_cell.angle_beta   90.00
_cell.angle_gamma   90.00
#
_symmetry.space_group_name_H-M   'P 1'
#
loop_
_entity.id
_entity.type
_entity.pdbx_description
1 polymer ?
#
loop_
_entity_poly.entity_id
_entity_poly.type
_entity_poly.pdbx_seq_one_letter_code
_entity_poly.pdbx_strand_id
1 'polypeptide(L)'
;MLKTAATLAFLIVALPAAAQSVSGTVTKVDEPQGKLTINHGAIKNLDMDAMTMVFRASDPAMLKGLKAGDKIKFDADRVNGQITVTRLQKAK
;
A
#
# COMPACT_ATOMS: atom_id res chain seq x y z
N MET A 1 17.28 46.67 8.17
CA MET A 1 17.01 46.18 8.08
C MET A 1 16.70 45.21 7.71
N LEU A 2 16.46 44.70 7.62
CA LEU A 2 16.16 43.91 7.32
C LEU A 2 15.87 42.94 7.06
N LYS A 3 15.64 42.41 6.96
CA LYS A 3 15.41 41.61 6.72
C LYS A 3 15.08 40.65 6.48
N THR A 4 14.86 40.07 6.28
CA THR A 4 14.58 39.29 6.06
C THR A 4 14.33 38.25 5.85
N ALA A 5 14.25 37.66 5.66
CA ALA A 5 14.07 36.77 5.45
C ALA A 5 13.66 35.83 5.26
N ALA A 6 13.42 35.31 5.08
CA ALA A 6 12.95 34.48 4.85
C ALA A 6 12.78 33.44 4.63
N THR A 7 12.74 32.96 4.43
CA THR A 7 12.60 32.07 4.26
C THR A 7 12.12 31.10 4.05
N LEU A 8 11.83 30.59 3.88
CA LEU A 8 11.39 29.73 3.63
C LEU A 8 11.26 28.64 3.51
N ALA A 9 11.25 28.08 3.29
CA ALA A 9 11.19 27.13 3.29
C ALA A 9 10.64 26.25 2.95
N PHE A 10 10.32 25.77 2.79
CA PHE A 10 9.79 24.90 2.50
C PHE A 10 9.72 23.83 2.32
N LEU A 11 9.57 23.20 2.13
CA LEU A 11 9.54 22.32 2.02
C LEU A 11 9.12 21.43 1.53
N ILE A 12 8.96 20.83 1.13
CA ILE A 12 8.62 20.09 0.59
C ILE A 12 8.48 18.98 0.67
N VAL A 13 8.23 18.37 0.64
CA VAL A 13 7.97 17.41 0.87
C VAL A 13 7.79 16.48 0.12
N ALA A 14 8.08 16.03 -0.22
CA ALA A 14 8.16 15.15 -0.95
C ALA A 14 7.35 14.13 -0.86
N LEU A 15 6.82 13.80 -1.15
CA LEU A 15 6.13 12.84 -1.11
C LEU A 15 6.46 11.85 -1.84
N PRO A 16 6.50 11.05 -1.63
CA PRO A 16 6.85 9.93 -2.10
C PRO A 16 6.12 9.50 -3.06
N ALA A 17 6.16 9.82 -3.59
CA ALA A 17 5.63 9.41 -4.51
C ALA A 17 5.26 8.23 -4.60
N ALA A 18 5.78 7.63 -4.38
CA ALA A 18 5.54 6.44 -4.45
C ALA A 18 4.34 6.16 -4.37
N ALA A 19 3.87 6.56 -3.76
CA ALA A 19 2.75 6.20 -3.58
C ALA A 19 2.06 5.76 -4.66
N GLN A 20 2.13 4.79 -5.05
CA GLN A 20 1.44 4.33 -5.96
C GLN A 20 0.36 3.62 -5.42
N SER A 21 -0.66 3.93 -4.81
CA SER A 21 -1.77 3.16 -4.30
C SER A 21 -2.43 2.37 -5.38
N VAL A 22 -2.57 1.13 -5.14
CA VAL A 22 -3.22 0.22 -6.06
C VAL A 22 -4.59 -0.10 -5.49
N SER A 23 -5.61 -0.10 -6.34
CA SER A 23 -6.95 -0.43 -5.89
C SER A 23 -7.15 -1.93 -5.99
N GLY A 24 -7.83 -2.49 -5.04
CA GLY A 24 -8.11 -3.90 -5.08
C GLY A 24 -9.27 -4.27 -4.17
N THR A 25 -9.68 -5.52 -4.28
CA THR A 25 -10.73 -6.07 -3.44
C THR A 25 -10.17 -7.29 -2.73
N VAL A 26 -10.34 -7.34 -1.43
CA VAL A 26 -9.86 -8.47 -0.66
C VAL A 26 -10.77 -9.64 -0.93
N THR A 27 -10.20 -10.79 -1.27
CA THR A 27 -10.99 -11.98 -1.49
C THR A 27 -10.81 -12.99 -0.37
N LYS A 28 -9.72 -12.90 0.38
CA LYS A 28 -9.47 -13.81 1.47
C LYS A 28 -8.48 -13.20 2.43
N VAL A 29 -8.64 -13.46 3.71
CA VAL A 29 -7.72 -13.00 4.73
C VAL A 29 -7.29 -14.19 5.55
N ASP A 30 -5.98 -14.34 5.76
CA ASP A 30 -5.44 -15.43 6.53
C ASP A 30 -4.59 -14.80 7.63
N GLU A 31 -5.22 -14.38 8.71
CA GLU A 31 -4.52 -13.71 9.78
C GLU A 31 -3.41 -14.54 10.42
N PRO A 32 -3.64 -15.80 10.72
CA PRO A 32 -2.57 -16.58 11.34
C PRO A 32 -1.31 -16.63 10.53
N GLN A 33 -1.41 -16.54 9.22
CA GLN A 33 -0.22 -16.57 8.40
C GLN A 33 0.23 -15.21 7.93
N GLY A 34 -0.49 -14.17 8.28
CA GLY A 34 -0.14 -12.83 7.87
C GLY A 34 -0.24 -12.63 6.38
N LYS A 35 -1.22 -13.27 5.74
CA LYS A 35 -1.38 -13.20 4.30
C LYS A 35 -2.79 -12.81 3.92
N LEU A 36 -2.92 -12.27 2.74
CA LEU A 36 -4.23 -11.92 2.23
C LEU A 36 -4.23 -12.08 0.72
N THR A 37 -5.38 -12.40 0.16
CA THR A 37 -5.53 -12.52 -1.27
C THR A 37 -6.31 -11.32 -1.77
N ILE A 38 -5.79 -10.68 -2.78
CA ILE A 38 -6.36 -9.45 -3.32
C ILE A 38 -6.53 -9.57 -4.82
N ASN A 39 -7.69 -9.17 -5.29
CA ASN A 39 -7.92 -9.04 -6.71
C ASN A 39 -7.57 -7.59 -6.98
N HIS A 40 -6.48 -7.33 -7.62
CA HIS A 40 -5.92 -5.99 -7.73
C HIS A 40 -5.74 -5.53 -9.15
N GLY A 41 -5.65 -4.23 -9.33
CA GLY A 41 -5.34 -3.67 -10.62
C GLY A 41 -3.84 -3.75 -10.87
N ALA A 42 -3.38 -3.12 -11.92
CA ALA A 42 -1.97 -3.16 -12.26
C ALA A 42 -1.10 -2.57 -11.15
N ILE A 43 0.02 -3.20 -10.89
CA ILE A 43 0.97 -2.71 -9.91
C ILE A 43 2.23 -2.34 -10.68
N LYS A 44 2.38 -1.07 -10.96
CA LYS A 44 3.45 -0.64 -11.83
C LYS A 44 4.85 -0.82 -11.27
N ASN A 45 5.03 -0.55 -10.01
CA ASN A 45 6.36 -0.71 -9.44
C ASN A 45 6.81 -2.17 -9.38
N LEU A 46 5.88 -3.10 -9.57
CA LEU A 46 6.23 -4.51 -9.61
C LEU A 46 6.03 -5.10 -11.00
N ASP A 47 5.67 -4.23 -11.94
CA ASP A 47 5.50 -4.65 -13.32
C ASP A 47 4.49 -5.80 -13.40
N MET A 48 3.41 -5.68 -12.68
CA MET A 48 2.38 -6.69 -12.66
C MET A 48 1.08 -6.20 -13.24
N ASP A 49 0.40 -7.08 -13.94
CA ASP A 49 -0.90 -6.77 -14.51
C ASP A 49 -1.99 -7.01 -13.47
N ALA A 50 -3.18 -6.60 -13.78
CA ALA A 50 -4.32 -6.85 -12.91
C ALA A 50 -4.51 -8.36 -12.77
N MET A 51 -4.65 -8.82 -11.55
CA MET A 51 -4.85 -10.23 -11.28
C MET A 51 -5.21 -10.45 -9.82
N THR A 52 -5.50 -11.69 -9.48
CA THR A 52 -5.79 -12.06 -8.10
C THR A 52 -4.61 -12.87 -7.60
N MET A 53 -4.04 -12.48 -6.49
CA MET A 53 -2.92 -13.21 -5.95
C MET A 53 -2.78 -13.03 -4.46
N VAL A 54 -1.95 -13.84 -3.84
CA VAL A 54 -1.71 -13.80 -2.41
C VAL A 54 -0.57 -12.84 -2.13
N PHE A 55 -0.78 -11.98 -1.13
CA PHE A 55 0.24 -11.06 -0.68
C PHE A 55 0.56 -11.34 0.77
N ARG A 56 1.75 -10.95 1.17
CA ARG A 56 2.11 -11.03 2.56
C ARG A 56 1.83 -9.67 3.16
N ALA A 57 1.39 -9.61 4.40
CA ALA A 57 1.19 -8.35 5.09
C ALA A 57 2.48 -8.00 5.81
N SER A 58 2.97 -6.77 5.65
CA SER A 58 4.18 -6.38 6.33
C SER A 58 3.96 -6.31 7.83
N ASP A 59 2.72 -6.06 8.25
CA ASP A 59 2.39 -5.98 9.65
C ASP A 59 1.07 -6.74 9.81
N PRO A 60 1.01 -7.80 10.58
CA PRO A 60 -0.24 -8.54 10.75
C PRO A 60 -1.40 -7.69 11.24
N ALA A 61 -1.11 -6.59 11.92
CA ALA A 61 -2.18 -5.72 12.39
C ALA A 61 -2.99 -5.12 11.25
N MET A 62 -2.41 -5.01 10.06
CA MET A 62 -3.17 -4.45 8.96
C MET A 62 -4.26 -5.38 8.49
N LEU A 63 -4.26 -6.64 8.92
CA LEU A 63 -5.29 -7.56 8.53
C LEU A 63 -6.50 -7.49 9.46
N LYS A 64 -6.36 -6.84 10.60
CA LYS A 64 -7.49 -6.75 11.51
C LYS A 64 -8.58 -5.91 10.91
N GLY A 65 -9.78 -6.38 10.99
CA GLY A 65 -10.90 -5.66 10.44
C GLY A 65 -11.09 -5.83 8.95
N LEU A 66 -10.21 -6.54 8.28
CA LEU A 66 -10.39 -6.80 6.87
C LEU A 66 -11.15 -8.11 6.68
N LYS A 67 -11.93 -8.17 5.65
CA LYS A 67 -12.62 -9.39 5.31
C LYS A 67 -12.89 -9.45 3.84
N ALA A 68 -13.25 -10.60 3.36
CA ALA A 68 -13.53 -10.79 1.95
C ALA A 68 -14.60 -9.81 1.49
N GLY A 69 -14.38 -9.19 0.36
CA GLY A 69 -15.30 -8.21 -0.18
C GLY A 69 -14.91 -6.78 0.09
N ASP A 70 -13.97 -6.55 1.00
CA ASP A 70 -13.55 -5.18 1.31
C ASP A 70 -12.77 -4.60 0.16
N LYS A 71 -13.06 -3.35 -0.15
CA LYS A 71 -12.29 -2.65 -1.15
C LYS A 71 -11.21 -1.87 -0.46
N ILE A 72 -10.02 -1.91 -1.01
CA ILE A 72 -8.88 -1.30 -0.36
C ILE A 72 -8.00 -0.59 -1.37
N LYS A 73 -7.17 0.27 -0.85
CA LYS A 73 -6.07 0.83 -1.61
C LYS A 73 -4.82 0.46 -0.85
N PHE A 74 -3.82 0.03 -1.57
CA PHE A 74 -2.62 -0.46 -0.91
C PHE A 74 -1.38 -0.22 -1.75
N ASP A 75 -0.25 -0.27 -1.09
CA ASP A 75 1.03 -0.23 -1.75
C ASP A 75 1.67 -1.59 -1.53
N ALA A 76 2.35 -2.09 -2.52
CA ALA A 76 3.02 -3.38 -2.42
C ALA A 76 4.42 -3.27 -2.97
N ASP A 77 5.30 -4.10 -2.45
CA ASP A 77 6.68 -4.09 -2.91
C ASP A 77 7.26 -5.47 -2.64
N ARG A 78 8.45 -5.71 -3.16
CA ARG A 78 9.13 -6.94 -2.87
C ARG A 78 9.94 -6.75 -1.62
N VAL A 79 9.70 -7.59 -0.64
CA VAL A 79 10.42 -7.54 0.61
C VAL A 79 10.97 -8.94 0.84
N ASN A 80 12.28 -9.08 0.85
CA ASN A 80 12.93 -10.37 1.00
C ASN A 80 12.43 -11.39 -0.01
N GLY A 81 12.23 -10.93 -1.23
CA GLY A 81 11.81 -11.84 -2.30
C GLY A 81 10.32 -12.14 -2.32
N GLN A 82 9.55 -11.56 -1.43
CA GLN A 82 8.12 -11.83 -1.40
C GLN A 82 7.32 -10.56 -1.65
N ILE A 83 6.22 -10.71 -2.36
CA ILE A 83 5.36 -9.56 -2.65
C ILE A 83 4.59 -9.25 -1.38
N THR A 84 4.81 -8.08 -0.86
CA THR A 84 4.31 -7.69 0.45
C THR A 84 3.52 -6.40 0.38
N VAL A 85 2.40 -6.37 1.07
CA VAL A 85 1.62 -5.14 1.18
C VAL A 85 2.29 -4.33 2.28
N THR A 86 2.79 -3.15 1.92
CA THR A 86 3.51 -2.32 2.87
C THR A 86 2.62 -1.27 3.50
N ARG A 87 1.54 -0.91 2.83
CA ARG A 87 0.58 0.04 3.37
C ARG A 87 -0.79 -0.34 2.83
N LEU A 88 -1.81 -0.14 3.64
CA LEU A 88 -3.13 -0.53 3.24
C LEU A 88 -4.15 0.32 3.95
N GLN A 89 -5.18 0.71 3.25
CA GLN A 89 -6.30 1.39 3.88
C GLN A 89 -7.57 0.99 3.15
N LYS A 90 -8.66 0.98 3.87
CA LYS A 90 -9.92 0.63 3.27
C LYS A 90 -10.41 1.77 2.41
N ALA A 91 -10.95 1.40 1.27
CA ALA A 91 -11.51 2.38 0.36
C ALA A 91 -13.02 2.33 0.54
N LYS A 92 -13.64 3.47 0.30
CA LYS A 92 -15.07 3.46 0.46
C LYS A 92 -15.82 3.41 -0.80
#